data_63fb6a62e6a0a2d9a141c2f46fb2d785
#
_entry.id   63fb6a62e6a0a2d9a141c2f46fb2d785
#
_cell.length_a   1.000
_cell.length_b   1.000
_cell.length_c   1.000
_cell.angle_alpha   90.00
_cell.angle_beta   90.00
_cell.angle_gamma   90.00
#
_symmetry.space_group_name_H-M   'P 1'
#
loop_
_entity.id
_entity.type
_entity.pdbx_description
1 polymer ?
#
loop_
_entity_poly.entity_id
_entity_poly.type
_entity_poly.pdbx_seq_one_letter_code
_entity_poly.pdbx_strand_id
1 'polypeptide(L)'
;MVAMHMKIFGRVQGVWFRANTQQAAQRLGLTGWVRNTPDGAVEVHAQGKHEAVDELLSWCHQGPPGARVDKIDFRQAQVDESLRGFSIRY
;
A
#
# COMPACT_ATOMS: atom_id res chain seq x y z
N MET A 1 9.32 -2.70 14.65
CA MET A 1 8.87 -2.15 13.36
C MET A 1 9.23 -3.12 12.26
N VAL A 2 8.29 -3.38 11.37
CA VAL A 2 8.52 -4.20 10.17
C VAL A 2 8.18 -3.38 8.94
N ALA A 3 8.67 -3.81 7.78
CA ALA A 3 8.35 -3.19 6.51
C ALA A 3 7.95 -4.26 5.49
N MET A 4 7.02 -3.91 4.62
CA MET A 4 6.51 -4.79 3.59
C MET A 4 6.41 -4.03 2.27
N HIS A 5 6.81 -4.69 1.20
CA HIS A 5 6.60 -4.21 -0.16
C HIS A 5 5.46 -5.00 -0.78
N MET A 6 4.51 -4.31 -1.38
CA MET A 6 3.35 -4.91 -2.04
C MET A 6 3.27 -4.42 -3.47
N LYS A 7 2.89 -5.31 -4.38
CA LYS A 7 2.52 -4.93 -5.74
C LYS A 7 1.16 -5.52 -6.04
N ILE A 8 0.20 -4.65 -6.35
CA ILE A 8 -1.22 -4.97 -6.40
C ILE A 8 -1.66 -4.93 -7.86
N PHE A 9 -2.19 -6.05 -8.34
CA PHE A 9 -2.57 -6.23 -9.74
C PHE A 9 -4.08 -6.34 -9.88
N GLY A 10 -4.60 -5.84 -10.98
CA GLY A 10 -6.02 -5.88 -11.31
C GLY A 10 -6.50 -4.53 -11.83
N ARG A 11 -7.77 -4.23 -11.60
CA ARG A 11 -8.31 -2.91 -11.89
C ARG A 11 -8.09 -2.02 -10.68
N VAL A 12 -6.89 -1.43 -10.61
CA VAL A 12 -6.43 -0.70 -9.42
C VAL A 12 -5.98 0.72 -9.71
N GLN A 13 -5.82 1.09 -10.98
CA GLN A 13 -5.54 2.48 -11.37
C GLN A 13 -6.83 3.15 -11.84
N GLY A 14 -6.97 4.46 -11.59
CA GLY A 14 -8.14 5.22 -11.98
C GLY A 14 -9.36 4.99 -11.09
N VAL A 15 -9.19 4.37 -9.93
CA VAL A 15 -10.28 4.05 -8.99
C VAL A 15 -9.98 4.57 -7.58
N TRP A 16 -9.14 5.58 -7.45
CA TRP A 16 -8.75 6.21 -6.18
C TRP A 16 -8.01 5.28 -5.22
N PHE A 17 -7.36 4.23 -5.76
CA PHE A 17 -6.66 3.25 -4.93
C PHE A 17 -5.55 3.90 -4.11
N ARG A 18 -4.73 4.76 -4.73
CA ARG A 18 -3.62 5.43 -4.04
C ARG A 18 -4.13 6.30 -2.88
N ALA A 19 -5.14 7.13 -3.12
CA ALA A 19 -5.66 8.03 -2.11
C ALA A 19 -6.25 7.26 -0.93
N ASN A 20 -6.99 6.19 -1.21
CA ASN A 20 -7.60 5.37 -0.16
C ASN A 20 -6.55 4.55 0.61
N THR A 21 -5.51 4.08 -0.07
CA THR A 21 -4.38 3.40 0.59
C THR A 21 -3.68 4.35 1.54
N GLN A 22 -3.42 5.58 1.10
CA GLN A 22 -2.80 6.59 1.96
C GLN A 22 -3.63 6.83 3.22
N GLN A 23 -4.94 7.00 3.08
CA GLN A 23 -5.82 7.22 4.21
C GLN A 23 -5.82 6.03 5.17
N ALA A 24 -5.90 4.82 4.64
CA ALA A 24 -5.88 3.61 5.47
C ALA A 24 -4.55 3.50 6.23
N ALA A 25 -3.43 3.73 5.55
CA ALA A 25 -2.12 3.68 6.17
C ALA A 25 -1.96 4.73 7.28
N GLN A 26 -2.46 5.94 7.04
CA GLN A 26 -2.41 7.01 8.04
C GLN A 26 -3.21 6.65 9.28
N ARG A 27 -4.41 6.08 9.11
CA ARG A 27 -5.23 5.64 10.25
C ARG A 27 -4.53 4.57 11.06
N LEU A 28 -3.72 3.73 10.39
CA LEU A 28 -2.99 2.64 11.04
C LEU A 28 -1.66 3.10 11.64
N GLY A 29 -1.30 4.37 11.48
CA GLY A 29 -0.03 4.90 11.99
C GLY A 29 1.19 4.44 11.23
N LEU A 30 1.02 4.02 9.97
CA LEU A 30 2.13 3.53 9.14
C LEU A 30 2.84 4.68 8.44
N THR A 31 4.12 4.49 8.16
CA THR A 31 4.88 5.35 7.25
C THR A 31 5.18 4.59 5.98
N GLY A 32 5.41 5.30 4.89
CA GLY A 32 5.69 4.68 3.62
C GLY A 32 5.20 5.49 2.44
N TRP A 33 4.88 4.79 1.36
CA TRP A 33 4.42 5.44 0.13
C TRP A 33 3.63 4.47 -0.73
N VAL A 34 2.86 5.03 -1.65
CA VAL A 34 2.08 4.29 -2.64
C VAL A 34 2.21 5.00 -3.99
N ARG A 35 2.33 4.23 -5.07
CA ARG A 35 2.42 4.78 -6.41
C ARG A 35 1.79 3.85 -7.43
N ASN A 36 1.37 4.41 -8.57
CA ASN A 36 1.03 3.63 -9.75
C ASN A 36 2.32 3.22 -10.46
N THR A 37 2.30 2.04 -11.08
CA THR A 37 3.41 1.58 -11.91
C THR A 37 3.03 1.64 -13.38
N PRO A 38 4.03 1.70 -14.30
CA PRO A 38 3.74 1.80 -15.73
C PRO A 38 2.97 0.61 -16.30
N ASP A 39 3.07 -0.56 -15.66
CA ASP A 39 2.38 -1.77 -16.10
C ASP A 39 0.94 -1.90 -15.56
N GLY A 40 0.40 -0.82 -14.97
CA GLY A 40 -0.98 -0.80 -14.54
C GLY A 40 -1.23 -1.26 -13.10
N ALA A 41 -0.18 -1.56 -12.35
CA ALA A 41 -0.30 -1.99 -10.96
C ALA A 41 -0.19 -0.81 -9.99
N VAL A 42 -0.40 -1.10 -8.70
CA VAL A 42 -0.12 -0.17 -7.60
C VAL A 42 0.96 -0.80 -6.73
N GLU A 43 1.96 -0.01 -6.40
CA GLU A 43 3.08 -0.43 -5.58
C GLU A 43 3.05 0.30 -4.24
N VAL A 44 3.27 -0.43 -3.15
CA VAL A 44 3.20 0.10 -1.79
C VAL A 44 4.43 -0.33 -1.01
N HIS A 45 5.03 0.61 -0.28
CA HIS A 45 5.96 0.30 0.80
C HIS A 45 5.32 0.80 2.09
N ALA A 46 5.07 -0.11 3.03
CA ALA A 46 4.44 0.23 4.30
C ALA A 46 5.27 -0.32 5.45
N GLN A 47 5.43 0.50 6.49
CA GLN A 47 6.22 0.09 7.64
C GLN A 47 5.61 0.62 8.92
N GLY A 48 5.77 -0.15 9.99
CA GLY A 48 5.24 0.15 11.31
C GLY A 48 5.09 -1.12 12.13
N LYS A 49 4.10 -1.13 13.01
CA LYS A 49 3.79 -2.32 13.80
C LYS A 49 3.34 -3.44 12.89
N HIS A 50 3.73 -4.65 13.22
CA HIS A 50 3.41 -5.83 12.41
C HIS A 50 1.91 -5.95 12.15
N GLU A 51 1.09 -5.80 13.20
CA GLU A 51 -0.36 -5.91 13.08
C GLU A 51 -0.94 -4.85 12.15
N ALA A 52 -0.40 -3.64 12.18
CA ALA A 52 -0.86 -2.55 11.33
C ALA A 52 -0.52 -2.80 9.87
N VAL A 53 0.69 -3.31 9.61
CA VAL A 53 1.11 -3.66 8.24
C VAL A 53 0.24 -4.78 7.68
N ASP A 54 -0.04 -5.81 8.49
CA ASP A 54 -0.92 -6.90 8.09
C ASP A 54 -2.34 -6.40 7.80
N GLU A 55 -2.83 -5.46 8.59
CA GLU A 55 -4.17 -4.91 8.38
C GLU A 55 -4.24 -4.10 7.08
N LEU A 56 -3.18 -3.37 6.75
CA LEU A 56 -3.12 -2.67 5.47
C LEU A 56 -3.11 -3.66 4.30
N LEU A 57 -2.37 -4.74 4.41
CA LEU A 57 -2.37 -5.78 3.38
C LEU A 57 -3.77 -6.36 3.18
N SER A 58 -4.47 -6.66 4.26
CA SER A 58 -5.84 -7.15 4.20
C SER A 58 -6.76 -6.14 3.52
N TRP A 59 -6.62 -4.86 3.85
CA TRP A 59 -7.41 -3.82 3.21
C TRP A 59 -7.12 -3.75 1.71
N CYS A 60 -5.86 -3.87 1.32
CA CYS A 60 -5.46 -3.82 -0.09
C CYS A 60 -6.06 -4.96 -0.90
N HIS A 61 -6.28 -6.13 -0.30
CA HIS A 61 -6.94 -7.24 -0.99
C HIS A 61 -8.38 -6.90 -1.36
N GLN A 62 -9.05 -6.08 -0.56
CA GLN A 62 -10.40 -5.62 -0.85
C GLN A 62 -10.39 -4.39 -1.76
N GLY A 63 -9.57 -3.41 -1.42
CA GLY A 63 -9.48 -2.14 -2.15
C GLY A 63 -10.70 -1.26 -1.98
N PRO A 64 -10.69 -0.08 -2.63
CA PRO A 64 -11.83 0.83 -2.60
C PRO A 64 -12.94 0.35 -3.55
N PRO A 65 -14.16 0.93 -3.43
CA PRO A 65 -15.24 0.67 -4.39
C PRO A 65 -14.76 0.94 -5.82
N GLY A 66 -15.12 0.06 -6.73
CA GLY A 66 -14.73 0.16 -8.14
C GLY A 66 -13.40 -0.53 -8.45
N ALA A 67 -12.62 -0.89 -7.46
CA ALA A 67 -11.40 -1.65 -7.66
C ALA A 67 -11.71 -3.15 -7.79
N ARG A 68 -10.85 -3.84 -8.55
CA ARG A 68 -10.84 -5.29 -8.58
C ARG A 68 -9.40 -5.73 -8.39
N VAL A 69 -9.14 -6.39 -7.27
CA VAL A 69 -7.80 -6.87 -6.96
C VAL A 69 -7.72 -8.34 -7.41
N ASP A 70 -6.85 -8.59 -8.38
CA ASP A 70 -6.66 -9.95 -8.92
C ASP A 70 -5.63 -10.72 -8.10
N LYS A 71 -4.53 -10.07 -7.72
CA LYS A 71 -3.54 -10.66 -6.83
C LYS A 71 -2.67 -9.57 -6.22
N ILE A 72 -2.01 -9.92 -5.14
CA ILE A 72 -0.99 -9.07 -4.51
C ILE A 72 0.27 -9.91 -4.34
N ASP A 73 1.38 -9.45 -4.92
CA ASP A 73 2.71 -9.95 -4.60
C ASP A 73 3.23 -9.14 -3.42
N PHE A 74 3.60 -9.79 -2.33
CA PHE A 74 4.10 -9.08 -1.17
C PHE A 74 5.30 -9.79 -0.58
N ARG A 75 6.19 -9.02 0.01
CA ARG A 75 7.42 -9.54 0.61
C ARG A 75 7.87 -8.62 1.72
N GLN A 76 8.62 -9.17 2.64
CA GLN A 76 9.29 -8.39 3.66
C GLN A 76 10.31 -7.45 3.00
N ALA A 77 10.39 -6.22 3.50
CA ALA A 77 11.32 -5.22 3.01
C ALA A 77 12.13 -4.67 4.18
N GLN A 78 13.17 -3.89 3.86
CA GLN A 78 13.91 -3.17 4.88
C GLN A 78 13.16 -1.92 5.31
N VAL A 79 13.21 -1.64 6.62
CA VAL A 79 12.69 -0.39 7.16
C VAL A 79 13.55 0.75 6.63
N ASP A 80 12.89 1.79 6.11
CA ASP A 80 13.53 3.02 5.67
C ASP A 80 13.29 4.09 6.72
N GLU A 81 14.31 4.38 7.51
CA GLU A 81 14.19 5.29 8.65
C GLU A 81 14.05 6.76 8.22
N SER A 82 14.27 7.07 6.95
CA SER A 82 14.10 8.43 6.44
C SER A 82 12.64 8.79 6.19
N LEU A 83 11.74 7.80 6.16
CA LEU A 83 10.33 8.06 5.85
C LEU A 83 9.61 8.76 7.01
N ARG A 84 8.81 9.77 6.66
CA ARG A 84 7.95 10.51 7.58
C ARG A 84 6.56 10.54 6.99
N GLY A 85 5.57 9.98 7.70
CA GLY A 85 4.21 9.93 7.19
C GLY A 85 4.05 8.94 6.04
N PHE A 86 2.90 9.01 5.38
CA PHE A 86 2.58 8.13 4.26
C PHE A 86 2.19 8.99 3.06
N SER A 87 2.95 8.87 1.97
CA SER A 87 2.82 9.76 0.82
C SER A 87 2.41 9.03 -0.44
N ILE A 88 1.79 9.78 -1.35
CA ILE A 88 1.52 9.31 -2.72
C ILE A 88 2.69 9.77 -3.58
N ARG A 89 3.27 8.85 -4.33
CA ARG A 89 4.33 9.14 -5.30
C ARG A 89 3.77 9.04 -6.71
N TYR A 90 4.33 9.85 -7.59
CA TYR A 90 3.89 9.91 -8.99
C TYR A 90 4.98 9.49 -9.97
#